data_0bdec8cf8cd72bdf366777bca99e9fa3
#
_entry.id   0bdec8cf8cd72bdf366777bca99e9fa3
#
_cell.length_a   1.000
_cell.length_b   1.000
_cell.length_c   1.000
_cell.angle_alpha   90.00
_cell.angle_beta   90.00
_cell.angle_gamma   90.00
#
_symmetry.space_group_name_H-M   'P 1'
#
loop_
_entity.id
_entity.type
_entity.pdbx_description
1 polymer ?
#
loop_
_entity_poly.entity_id
_entity_poly.type
_entity_poly.pdbx_seq_one_letter_code
_entity_poly.pdbx_strand_id
1 'polypeptide(L)'
;MVIDEQALSELDAEQLRQVSQRLLAELRHQRALNEKLAYECALLKRLKFAAKSERHSAEQRNLLEEELDSDLAAVEHEIEQLRPTQPVTDKQQPKRTPLPANLPRHEIRHEPTSTTCQCGCQLKRIGEDVAEKLDYVPGVFTVERHIRGKWACAKCQTLTQAPVAAHVIDKGIPTAGLLAQVLVAKYADHQPLYRQENIFGRAGLAIPRSTLAQWVGTCGARLQPLVDALKTEILRHRVLHGDETPVAMLKPGNGKTHRAYLWAYAPGAFEATRAVVYDFCESRAGEHARAFLGDWRGSLICDDYAGYKASFSQGVTEAGCLAHARRKFFDLHAANKSQIAEFALAQFARVYEIEREVQALTAPQRLQVRQQHSRPILDALHQWMVLQRQQVAGNSA
;
A
#
# COMPACT_ATOMS: atom_id res chain seq x y z
N MET A 1 -33.54 0.99 25.34
CA MET A 1 -34.94 1.27 25.68
C MET A 1 -35.70 -0.02 25.38
N VAL A 2 -36.17 -0.72 26.38
CA VAL A 2 -37.01 -1.94 26.20
C VAL A 2 -38.39 -1.41 25.80
N ILE A 3 -38.83 -1.76 24.61
CA ILE A 3 -40.16 -1.40 24.11
C ILE A 3 -41.09 -2.46 24.68
N ASP A 4 -41.94 -2.08 25.61
CA ASP A 4 -42.96 -2.94 26.21
C ASP A 4 -44.17 -3.03 25.25
N GLU A 5 -44.75 -4.22 25.10
CA GLU A 5 -45.94 -4.44 24.24
C GLU A 5 -47.10 -3.53 24.59
N GLN A 6 -47.27 -3.15 25.88
CA GLN A 6 -48.27 -2.21 26.32
C GLN A 6 -48.05 -0.79 25.80
N ALA A 7 -46.79 -0.33 25.71
CA ALA A 7 -46.44 0.98 25.20
C ALA A 7 -46.68 1.10 23.69
N LEU A 8 -46.68 0.00 22.93
CA LEU A 8 -46.93 0.00 21.47
C LEU A 8 -48.42 0.22 21.16
N SER A 9 -49.34 -0.17 22.06
CA SER A 9 -50.77 -0.02 21.83
C SER A 9 -51.29 1.40 22.05
N GLU A 10 -50.51 2.28 22.68
CA GLU A 10 -50.84 3.68 22.95
C GLU A 10 -50.30 4.66 21.89
N LEU A 11 -49.52 4.18 20.92
CA LEU A 11 -48.91 5.01 19.89
C LEU A 11 -49.87 5.31 18.74
N ASP A 12 -49.82 6.53 18.25
CA ASP A 12 -50.53 6.91 17.02
C ASP A 12 -49.83 6.33 15.75
N ALA A 13 -50.51 6.44 14.59
CA ALA A 13 -50.04 5.85 13.35
C ALA A 13 -48.66 6.42 12.88
N GLU A 14 -48.38 7.69 13.20
CA GLU A 14 -47.13 8.35 12.82
C GLU A 14 -45.98 7.89 13.77
N GLN A 15 -46.26 7.79 15.04
CA GLN A 15 -45.34 7.27 16.05
C GLN A 15 -45.00 5.79 15.80
N LEU A 16 -45.98 4.97 15.39
CA LEU A 16 -45.76 3.58 14.99
C LEU A 16 -44.85 3.47 13.75
N ARG A 17 -45.01 4.35 12.76
CA ARG A 17 -44.12 4.40 11.58
C ARG A 17 -42.70 4.75 11.98
N GLN A 18 -42.49 5.73 12.85
CA GLN A 18 -41.18 6.15 13.32
C GLN A 18 -40.49 5.02 14.12
N VAL A 19 -41.24 4.34 15.01
CA VAL A 19 -40.73 3.19 15.76
C VAL A 19 -40.37 2.04 14.81
N SER A 20 -41.23 1.75 13.82
CA SER A 20 -40.96 0.70 12.82
C SER A 20 -39.70 1.01 11.98
N GLN A 21 -39.54 2.26 11.54
CA GLN A 21 -38.32 2.68 10.80
C GLN A 21 -37.06 2.53 11.66
N ARG A 22 -37.14 2.93 12.92
CA ARG A 22 -36.04 2.79 13.88
C ARG A 22 -35.68 1.33 14.17
N LEU A 23 -36.66 0.47 14.35
CA LEU A 23 -36.46 -0.96 14.54
C LEU A 23 -35.86 -1.63 13.30
N LEU A 24 -36.32 -1.24 12.11
CA LEU A 24 -35.73 -1.71 10.85
C LEU A 24 -34.26 -1.28 10.68
N ALA A 25 -33.93 -0.05 11.06
CA ALA A 25 -32.55 0.43 11.03
C ALA A 25 -31.66 -0.34 12.04
N GLU A 26 -32.16 -0.56 13.27
CA GLU A 26 -31.48 -1.33 14.29
C GLU A 26 -31.29 -2.80 13.87
N LEU A 27 -32.31 -3.40 13.25
CA LEU A 27 -32.26 -4.79 12.77
C LEU A 27 -31.23 -4.94 11.62
N ARG A 28 -31.11 -3.95 10.74
CA ARG A 28 -30.08 -3.92 9.70
C ARG A 28 -28.68 -3.82 10.30
N HIS A 29 -28.52 -2.97 11.30
CA HIS A 29 -27.25 -2.82 12.01
C HIS A 29 -26.86 -4.11 12.75
N GLN A 30 -27.78 -4.75 13.45
CA GLN A 30 -27.56 -6.03 14.14
C GLN A 30 -27.23 -7.18 13.17
N ARG A 31 -27.86 -7.21 12.00
CA ARG A 31 -27.53 -8.19 10.96
C ARG A 31 -26.10 -8.00 10.44
N ALA A 32 -25.70 -6.77 10.12
CA ALA A 32 -24.35 -6.48 9.67
C ALA A 32 -23.30 -6.83 10.74
N LEU A 33 -23.61 -6.57 12.02
CA LEU A 33 -22.76 -6.95 13.14
C LEU A 33 -22.62 -8.49 13.27
N ASN A 34 -23.72 -9.22 13.11
CA ASN A 34 -23.71 -10.67 13.15
C ASN A 34 -22.96 -11.28 11.95
N GLU A 35 -23.07 -10.69 10.76
CA GLU A 35 -22.30 -11.10 9.58
C GLU A 35 -20.79 -10.86 9.80
N LYS A 36 -20.42 -9.73 10.41
CA LYS A 36 -19.03 -9.46 10.79
C LYS A 36 -18.51 -10.53 11.77
N LEU A 37 -19.23 -10.80 12.83
CA LEU A 37 -18.83 -11.80 13.82
C LEU A 37 -18.74 -13.20 13.22
N ALA A 38 -19.67 -13.57 12.33
CA ALA A 38 -19.62 -14.84 11.61
C ALA A 38 -18.39 -14.94 10.71
N TYR A 39 -18.04 -13.84 10.02
CA TYR A 39 -16.85 -13.76 9.20
C TYR A 39 -15.57 -13.85 10.04
N GLU A 40 -15.46 -13.10 11.14
CA GLU A 40 -14.32 -13.18 12.07
C GLU A 40 -14.15 -14.59 12.64
N CYS A 41 -15.27 -15.26 13.00
CA CYS A 41 -15.23 -16.65 13.46
C CYS A 41 -14.79 -17.63 12.36
N ALA A 42 -15.23 -17.44 11.13
CA ALA A 42 -14.81 -18.25 9.99
C ALA A 42 -13.32 -18.06 9.71
N LEU A 43 -12.82 -16.83 9.83
CA LEU A 43 -11.44 -16.44 9.71
C LEU A 43 -10.55 -17.10 10.77
N LEU A 44 -10.90 -16.97 12.04
CA LEU A 44 -10.18 -17.59 13.14
C LEU A 44 -10.14 -19.12 13.01
N LYS A 45 -11.22 -19.74 12.53
CA LYS A 45 -11.24 -21.16 12.20
C LYS A 45 -10.26 -21.49 11.07
N ARG A 46 -10.22 -20.70 9.99
CA ARG A 46 -9.28 -20.86 8.86
C ARG A 46 -7.83 -20.75 9.33
N LEU A 47 -7.48 -19.73 10.11
CA LEU A 47 -6.14 -19.53 10.67
C LEU A 47 -5.75 -20.71 11.59
N LYS A 48 -6.66 -21.21 12.41
CA LYS A 48 -6.43 -22.35 13.30
C LYS A 48 -6.22 -23.67 12.54
N PHE A 49 -6.84 -23.85 11.38
CA PHE A 49 -6.66 -25.04 10.54
C PHE A 49 -5.49 -24.88 9.56
N ALA A 50 -5.18 -23.69 9.08
CA ALA A 50 -4.03 -23.40 8.24
C ALA A 50 -2.69 -23.59 9.00
N ALA A 51 -2.66 -23.30 10.31
CA ALA A 51 -1.48 -23.55 11.15
C ALA A 51 -1.09 -25.04 11.25
N LYS A 52 -1.94 -25.96 10.82
CA LYS A 52 -1.67 -27.39 10.78
C LYS A 52 -1.16 -27.90 9.44
N SER A 53 -1.14 -27.08 8.36
CA SER A 53 -0.57 -27.44 7.07
C SER A 53 0.76 -26.70 6.90
N GLU A 54 1.88 -27.38 7.07
CA GLU A 54 3.25 -26.86 6.99
C GLU A 54 3.68 -26.37 5.58
N ARG A 55 2.76 -26.04 4.68
CA ARG A 55 3.02 -25.76 3.25
C ARG A 55 2.99 -24.30 2.81
N HIS A 56 2.74 -23.36 3.71
CA HIS A 56 2.79 -21.94 3.33
C HIS A 56 4.09 -21.29 3.81
N SER A 57 4.81 -20.63 2.88
CA SER A 57 5.95 -19.78 3.22
C SER A 57 5.50 -18.60 4.09
N ALA A 58 6.42 -18.02 4.86
CA ALA A 58 6.12 -16.84 5.69
C ALA A 58 5.54 -15.68 4.86
N GLU A 59 5.99 -15.52 3.62
CA GLU A 59 5.50 -14.50 2.67
C GLU A 59 4.05 -14.75 2.22
N GLN A 60 3.66 -16.00 2.01
CA GLN A 60 2.27 -16.35 1.65
C GLN A 60 1.31 -16.17 2.83
N ARG A 61 1.78 -16.33 4.07
CA ARG A 61 0.99 -16.03 5.26
C ARG A 61 0.73 -14.53 5.42
N ASN A 62 1.73 -13.71 5.16
CA ASN A 62 1.58 -12.25 5.22
C ASN A 62 0.60 -11.73 4.16
N LEU A 63 0.62 -12.28 2.94
CA LEU A 63 -0.33 -11.91 1.88
C LEU A 63 -1.78 -12.26 2.25
N LEU A 64 -2.00 -13.45 2.82
CA LEU A 64 -3.31 -13.89 3.31
C LEU A 64 -3.81 -13.01 4.47
N GLU A 65 -2.93 -12.60 5.39
CA GLU A 65 -3.28 -11.70 6.48
C GLU A 65 -3.65 -10.30 5.96
N GLU A 66 -2.97 -9.77 4.95
CA GLU A 66 -3.30 -8.48 4.33
C GLU A 66 -4.65 -8.50 3.58
N GLU A 67 -4.97 -9.57 2.85
CA GLU A 67 -6.29 -9.73 2.23
C GLU A 67 -7.40 -9.76 3.27
N LEU A 68 -7.17 -10.44 4.40
CA LEU A 68 -8.13 -10.58 5.49
C LEU A 68 -8.34 -9.27 6.25
N ASP A 69 -7.29 -8.48 6.46
CA ASP A 69 -7.38 -7.17 7.09
C ASP A 69 -8.14 -6.16 6.21
N SER A 70 -7.99 -6.28 4.89
CA SER A 70 -8.73 -5.48 3.91
C SER A 70 -10.23 -5.80 3.93
N ASP A 71 -10.58 -7.08 4.02
CA ASP A 71 -11.97 -7.53 4.09
C ASP A 71 -12.64 -7.10 5.41
N LEU A 72 -11.92 -7.19 6.53
CA LEU A 72 -12.41 -6.71 7.83
C LEU A 72 -12.67 -5.20 7.83
N ALA A 73 -11.77 -4.41 7.23
CA ALA A 73 -11.94 -2.96 7.12
C ALA A 73 -13.15 -2.58 6.24
N ALA A 74 -13.43 -3.35 5.18
CA ALA A 74 -14.62 -3.16 4.34
C ALA A 74 -15.92 -3.39 5.13
N VAL A 75 -15.98 -4.49 5.91
CA VAL A 75 -17.13 -4.82 6.74
C VAL A 75 -17.34 -3.79 7.87
N GLU A 76 -16.26 -3.30 8.48
CA GLU A 76 -16.34 -2.24 9.50
C GLU A 76 -16.89 -0.92 8.94
N HIS A 77 -16.50 -0.56 7.71
CA HIS A 77 -17.02 0.63 7.03
C HIS A 77 -18.52 0.49 6.73
N GLU A 78 -18.97 -0.69 6.32
CA GLU A 78 -20.40 -0.97 6.09
C GLU A 78 -21.22 -0.87 7.39
N ILE A 79 -20.69 -1.38 8.50
CA ILE A 79 -21.31 -1.25 9.84
C ILE A 79 -21.41 0.22 10.26
N GLU A 80 -20.38 1.03 9.99
CA GLU A 80 -20.40 2.47 10.29
C GLU A 80 -21.47 3.21 9.48
N GLN A 81 -21.67 2.83 8.20
CA GLN A 81 -22.73 3.40 7.36
C GLN A 81 -24.15 2.97 7.78
N LEU A 82 -24.29 1.77 8.33
CA LEU A 82 -25.55 1.23 8.79
C LEU A 82 -25.91 1.65 10.21
N ARG A 83 -25.03 2.37 10.93
CA ARG A 83 -25.36 2.93 12.24
C ARG A 83 -26.56 3.86 12.12
N PRO A 84 -27.61 3.67 12.95
CA PRO A 84 -28.74 4.56 12.99
C PRO A 84 -28.27 5.97 13.26
N THR A 85 -28.65 6.91 12.40
CA THR A 85 -28.28 8.33 12.53
C THR A 85 -28.83 8.84 13.85
N GLN A 86 -27.98 9.10 14.82
CA GLN A 86 -28.35 9.90 15.97
C GLN A 86 -28.70 11.31 15.48
N PRO A 87 -29.68 12.01 16.06
CA PRO A 87 -30.02 13.36 15.64
C PRO A 87 -28.76 14.23 15.66
N VAL A 88 -28.53 14.90 14.54
CA VAL A 88 -27.36 15.76 14.31
C VAL A 88 -27.41 16.86 15.38
N THR A 89 -26.71 16.65 16.47
CA THR A 89 -26.26 17.76 17.31
C THR A 89 -25.24 18.53 16.47
N ASP A 90 -25.37 19.84 16.43
CA ASP A 90 -24.52 20.77 15.68
C ASP A 90 -23.08 20.27 15.57
N LYS A 91 -22.56 20.20 14.34
CA LYS A 91 -21.17 19.85 14.06
C LYS A 91 -20.27 20.83 14.79
N GLN A 92 -19.92 20.52 16.03
CA GLN A 92 -18.81 21.17 16.68
C GLN A 92 -17.57 20.89 15.83
N GLN A 93 -16.95 21.95 15.32
CA GLN A 93 -15.65 21.83 14.65
C GLN A 93 -14.74 21.09 15.60
N PRO A 94 -14.05 20.03 15.13
CA PRO A 94 -13.19 19.21 15.98
C PRO A 94 -12.14 20.11 16.60
N LYS A 95 -12.27 20.39 17.89
CA LYS A 95 -11.23 21.08 18.67
C LYS A 95 -10.03 20.16 18.73
N ARG A 96 -8.84 20.65 18.34
CA ARG A 96 -7.59 19.91 18.49
C ARG A 96 -7.45 19.52 19.95
N THR A 97 -7.39 18.23 20.21
CA THR A 97 -7.05 17.72 21.53
C THR A 97 -5.59 18.08 21.81
N PRO A 98 -5.27 18.74 22.93
CA PRO A 98 -3.88 19.06 23.28
C PRO A 98 -3.06 17.77 23.43
N LEU A 99 -1.78 17.83 23.04
CA LEU A 99 -0.89 16.69 23.21
C LEU A 99 -0.68 16.39 24.71
N PRO A 100 -0.56 15.11 25.12
CA PRO A 100 -0.41 14.71 26.50
C PRO A 100 0.75 15.44 27.20
N ALA A 101 0.50 15.96 28.40
CA ALA A 101 1.48 16.78 29.13
C ALA A 101 2.71 15.99 29.60
N ASN A 102 2.57 14.66 29.73
CA ASN A 102 3.66 13.78 30.21
C ASN A 102 4.70 13.43 29.13
N LEU A 103 4.48 13.80 27.86
CA LEU A 103 5.48 13.56 26.82
C LEU A 103 6.64 14.54 26.93
N PRO A 104 7.91 14.10 26.72
CA PRO A 104 9.07 14.99 26.65
C PRO A 104 8.87 16.06 25.56
N ARG A 105 9.23 17.30 25.86
CA ARG A 105 9.13 18.42 24.92
C ARG A 105 10.51 18.99 24.66
N HIS A 106 10.85 19.09 23.36
CA HIS A 106 12.01 19.80 22.87
C HIS A 106 11.58 21.15 22.33
N GLU A 107 12.08 22.23 22.91
CA GLU A 107 11.79 23.58 22.44
C GLU A 107 12.70 23.95 21.28
N ILE A 108 12.11 24.34 20.15
CA ILE A 108 12.80 24.85 18.98
C ILE A 108 12.37 26.30 18.81
N ARG A 109 13.31 27.22 19.11
CA ARG A 109 13.07 28.65 19.05
C ARG A 109 13.45 29.19 17.69
N HIS A 110 12.50 29.83 17.03
CA HIS A 110 12.68 30.49 15.72
C HIS A 110 12.70 32.00 15.98
N GLU A 111 13.87 32.58 15.86
CA GLU A 111 14.06 34.02 15.99
C GLU A 111 14.32 34.65 14.63
N PRO A 112 13.99 35.93 14.40
CA PRO A 112 14.31 36.62 13.16
C PRO A 112 15.84 36.77 13.01
N THR A 113 16.34 36.76 11.80
CA THR A 113 17.77 36.90 11.46
C THR A 113 18.38 38.22 11.95
N SER A 114 17.56 39.24 12.19
CA SER A 114 17.96 40.52 12.72
C SER A 114 16.88 41.05 13.66
N THR A 115 17.31 41.56 14.81
CA THR A 115 16.48 42.30 15.76
C THR A 115 16.50 43.81 15.53
N THR A 116 17.13 44.28 14.45
CA THR A 116 17.15 45.68 14.04
C THR A 116 16.15 45.92 12.93
N CYS A 117 15.25 46.89 13.08
CA CYS A 117 14.28 47.30 12.07
C CYS A 117 15.00 48.05 10.94
N GLN A 118 14.43 48.06 9.75
CA GLN A 118 14.92 48.82 8.59
C GLN A 118 15.08 50.33 8.90
N CYS A 119 14.35 50.88 9.89
CA CYS A 119 14.51 52.25 10.37
C CYS A 119 15.67 52.45 11.35
N GLY A 120 16.51 51.42 11.60
CA GLY A 120 17.66 51.48 12.53
C GLY A 120 17.33 51.26 14.01
N CYS A 121 16.05 51.09 14.37
CA CYS A 121 15.64 50.89 15.77
C CYS A 121 15.70 49.41 16.16
N GLN A 122 15.97 49.14 17.44
CA GLN A 122 15.85 47.78 17.99
C GLN A 122 14.38 47.36 18.09
N LEU A 123 14.10 46.13 17.66
CA LEU A 123 12.78 45.50 17.78
C LEU A 123 12.56 45.05 19.24
N LYS A 124 11.34 45.25 19.72
CA LYS A 124 10.93 44.75 21.04
C LYS A 124 10.07 43.49 20.84
N ARG A 125 10.37 42.43 21.60
CA ARG A 125 9.55 41.23 21.62
C ARG A 125 8.20 41.53 22.28
N ILE A 126 7.11 41.32 21.59
CA ILE A 126 5.74 41.64 22.03
C ILE A 126 4.88 40.37 22.29
N GLY A 127 5.40 39.19 21.95
CA GLY A 127 4.73 37.94 22.19
C GLY A 127 5.42 36.78 21.46
N GLU A 128 4.81 35.63 21.51
CA GLU A 128 5.27 34.43 20.80
C GLU A 128 4.09 33.61 20.32
N ASP A 129 4.24 32.94 19.19
CA ASP A 129 3.36 31.89 18.75
C ASP A 129 4.00 30.54 19.06
N VAL A 130 3.25 29.66 19.70
CA VAL A 130 3.70 28.31 20.05
C VAL A 130 2.91 27.30 19.26
N ALA A 131 3.61 26.41 18.54
CA ALA A 131 3.02 25.25 17.88
C ALA A 131 3.74 23.99 18.35
N GLU A 132 2.97 22.96 18.65
CA GLU A 132 3.52 21.66 19.06
C GLU A 132 3.41 20.65 17.93
N LYS A 133 4.48 19.88 17.71
CA LYS A 133 4.58 18.78 16.75
C LYS A 133 4.93 17.50 17.49
N LEU A 134 4.33 16.40 17.09
CA LEU A 134 4.60 15.09 17.65
C LEU A 134 5.67 14.40 16.81
N ASP A 135 6.74 13.98 17.44
CA ASP A 135 7.79 13.15 16.85
C ASP A 135 7.80 11.76 17.47
N TYR A 136 8.36 10.80 16.74
CA TYR A 136 8.44 9.41 17.17
C TYR A 136 9.80 8.82 16.80
N VAL A 137 10.53 8.45 17.82
CA VAL A 137 11.67 7.54 17.73
C VAL A 137 11.14 6.16 18.17
N PRO A 138 11.45 5.03 17.48
CA PRO A 138 10.89 3.75 17.82
C PRO A 138 10.84 3.46 19.31
N GLY A 139 9.62 3.31 19.85
CA GLY A 139 9.33 3.12 21.27
C GLY A 139 9.14 4.37 22.13
N VAL A 140 9.43 5.59 21.62
CA VAL A 140 9.31 6.82 22.39
C VAL A 140 8.66 7.93 21.57
N PHE A 141 7.54 8.47 22.05
CA PHE A 141 6.96 9.69 21.51
C PHE A 141 7.59 10.92 22.18
N THR A 142 7.94 11.91 21.36
CA THR A 142 8.39 13.22 21.81
C THR A 142 7.56 14.31 21.18
N VAL A 143 7.51 15.49 21.78
CA VAL A 143 6.81 16.66 21.25
C VAL A 143 7.83 17.73 20.92
N GLU A 144 7.91 18.11 19.63
CA GLU A 144 8.63 19.32 19.22
C GLU A 144 7.72 20.52 19.43
N ARG A 145 8.14 21.43 20.31
CA ARG A 145 7.42 22.66 20.62
C ARG A 145 8.06 23.81 19.87
N HIS A 146 7.49 24.20 18.75
CA HIS A 146 7.98 25.31 17.94
C HIS A 146 7.50 26.65 18.50
N ILE A 147 8.44 27.50 18.96
CA ILE A 147 8.17 28.80 19.54
C ILE A 147 8.67 29.88 18.57
N ARG A 148 7.79 30.77 18.16
CA ARG A 148 8.10 31.89 17.26
C ARG A 148 7.82 33.19 17.97
N GLY A 149 8.88 33.92 18.32
CA GLY A 149 8.77 35.22 18.90
C GLY A 149 8.14 36.23 17.95
N LYS A 150 7.26 37.10 18.47
CA LYS A 150 6.73 38.28 17.77
C LYS A 150 7.49 39.50 18.20
N TRP A 151 8.05 40.22 17.24
CA TRP A 151 8.88 41.38 17.43
C TRP A 151 8.23 42.61 16.79
N ALA A 152 8.18 43.72 17.50
CA ALA A 152 7.66 44.96 16.99
C ALA A 152 8.66 46.12 17.15
N CYS A 153 8.70 46.99 16.15
CA CYS A 153 9.41 48.25 16.22
C CYS A 153 8.54 49.29 16.90
N ALA A 154 9.03 49.86 18.03
CA ALA A 154 8.28 50.90 18.74
C ALA A 154 8.08 52.19 17.92
N LYS A 155 8.96 52.48 16.95
CA LYS A 155 8.92 53.69 16.13
C LYS A 155 8.02 53.55 14.89
N CYS A 156 8.22 52.52 14.09
CA CYS A 156 7.49 52.33 12.83
C CYS A 156 6.39 51.27 12.91
N GLN A 157 6.20 50.63 14.09
CA GLN A 157 5.16 49.60 14.35
C GLN A 157 5.23 48.38 13.42
N THR A 158 6.33 48.19 12.70
CA THR A 158 6.52 47.00 11.84
C THR A 158 6.64 45.76 12.71
N LEU A 159 5.85 44.74 12.37
CA LEU A 159 5.91 43.41 12.97
C LEU A 159 6.90 42.53 12.24
N THR A 160 7.76 41.82 12.96
CA THR A 160 8.69 40.85 12.43
C THR A 160 8.56 39.54 13.19
N GLN A 161 8.44 38.44 12.48
CA GLN A 161 8.36 37.10 13.04
C GLN A 161 9.09 36.13 12.12
N ALA A 162 9.77 35.13 12.68
CA ALA A 162 10.42 34.10 11.88
C ALA A 162 9.38 33.36 10.99
N PRO A 163 9.73 33.01 9.74
CA PRO A 163 8.84 32.24 8.88
C PRO A 163 8.51 30.88 9.50
N VAL A 164 7.37 30.31 9.13
CA VAL A 164 7.04 28.91 9.47
C VAL A 164 7.88 28.01 8.58
N ALA A 165 8.58 27.05 9.18
CA ALA A 165 9.25 26.00 8.41
C ALA A 165 8.21 25.21 7.56
N ALA A 166 8.61 24.82 6.36
CA ALA A 166 7.77 23.99 5.51
C ALA A 166 7.53 22.62 6.19
N HIS A 167 6.29 22.20 6.22
CA HIS A 167 5.89 20.90 6.76
C HIS A 167 5.36 20.00 5.62
N VAL A 168 5.54 18.69 5.77
CA VAL A 168 4.98 17.70 4.82
C VAL A 168 3.45 17.80 4.79
N ILE A 169 2.84 17.96 5.97
CA ILE A 169 1.40 18.18 6.13
C ILE A 169 1.19 19.55 6.77
N ASP A 170 0.59 20.46 6.03
CA ASP A 170 0.30 21.80 6.51
C ASP A 170 -0.65 21.75 7.71
N LYS A 171 -0.30 22.51 8.76
CA LYS A 171 -1.05 22.52 10.03
C LYS A 171 -1.21 21.14 10.70
N GLY A 172 -0.52 20.11 10.22
CA GLY A 172 -0.53 18.78 10.82
C GLY A 172 0.27 18.72 12.12
N ILE A 173 0.00 17.70 12.94
CA ILE A 173 0.75 17.45 14.17
C ILE A 173 2.01 16.57 13.96
N PRO A 174 2.13 15.71 12.91
CA PRO A 174 3.27 14.83 12.79
C PRO A 174 4.51 15.59 12.31
N THR A 175 5.67 15.19 12.82
CA THR A 175 6.97 15.53 12.25
C THR A 175 7.24 14.66 11.02
N ALA A 176 8.24 15.00 10.22
CA ALA A 176 8.71 14.15 9.14
C ALA A 176 9.16 12.76 9.64
N GLY A 177 9.76 12.70 10.86
CA GLY A 177 10.18 11.45 11.50
C GLY A 177 9.01 10.52 11.81
N LEU A 178 7.93 11.03 12.39
CA LEU A 178 6.73 10.24 12.65
C LEU A 178 6.07 9.74 11.33
N LEU A 179 6.01 10.60 10.32
CA LEU A 179 5.48 10.20 9.00
C LEU A 179 6.32 9.09 8.35
N ALA A 180 7.65 9.21 8.41
CA ALA A 180 8.57 8.18 7.91
C ALA A 180 8.38 6.86 8.65
N GLN A 181 8.23 6.89 9.98
CA GLN A 181 7.96 5.69 10.78
C GLN A 181 6.66 5.00 10.35
N VAL A 182 5.58 5.75 10.14
CA VAL A 182 4.30 5.19 9.69
C VAL A 182 4.43 4.52 8.33
N LEU A 183 5.15 5.15 7.38
CA LEU A 183 5.36 4.61 6.04
C LEU A 183 6.25 3.35 6.06
N VAL A 184 7.38 3.40 6.76
CA VAL A 184 8.31 2.26 6.88
C VAL A 184 7.59 1.08 7.54
N ALA A 185 6.92 1.31 8.67
CA ALA A 185 6.17 0.28 9.35
C ALA A 185 5.10 -0.36 8.44
N LYS A 186 4.41 0.45 7.61
CA LYS A 186 3.38 -0.07 6.70
C LYS A 186 3.96 -0.84 5.52
N TYR A 187 4.96 -0.28 4.83
CA TYR A 187 5.40 -0.78 3.53
C TYR A 187 6.67 -1.64 3.57
N ALA A 188 7.53 -1.45 4.57
CA ALA A 188 8.73 -2.27 4.74
C ALA A 188 8.55 -3.36 5.80
N ASP A 189 7.84 -3.05 6.91
CA ASP A 189 7.66 -3.97 8.02
C ASP A 189 6.28 -4.68 7.98
N HIS A 190 5.49 -4.46 6.93
CA HIS A 190 4.17 -5.07 6.71
C HIS A 190 3.20 -4.90 7.90
N GLN A 191 3.28 -3.76 8.61
CA GLN A 191 2.38 -3.44 9.72
C GLN A 191 1.16 -2.64 9.22
N PRO A 192 -0.04 -3.22 9.17
CA PRO A 192 -1.24 -2.50 8.78
C PRO A 192 -1.52 -1.33 9.74
N LEU A 193 -2.21 -0.30 9.25
CA LEU A 193 -2.46 0.92 10.04
C LEU A 193 -3.23 0.65 11.34
N TYR A 194 -4.10 -0.36 11.38
CA TYR A 194 -4.81 -0.72 12.61
C TYR A 194 -3.88 -1.30 13.69
N ARG A 195 -2.82 -2.02 13.30
CA ARG A 195 -1.79 -2.49 14.24
C ARG A 195 -0.97 -1.31 14.77
N GLN A 196 -0.62 -0.35 13.90
CA GLN A 196 0.08 0.86 14.30
C GLN A 196 -0.78 1.70 15.26
N GLU A 197 -2.09 1.88 14.99
CA GLU A 197 -3.05 2.52 15.89
C GLU A 197 -3.02 1.88 17.29
N ASN A 198 -3.06 0.54 17.35
CA ASN A 198 -3.00 -0.20 18.61
C ASN A 198 -1.63 -0.07 19.31
N ILE A 199 -0.53 -0.05 18.57
CA ILE A 199 0.83 0.16 19.12
C ILE A 199 0.92 1.55 19.73
N PHE A 200 0.47 2.58 19.01
CA PHE A 200 0.47 3.96 19.49
C PHE A 200 -0.47 4.14 20.68
N GLY A 201 -1.65 3.47 20.67
CA GLY A 201 -2.57 3.44 21.81
C GLY A 201 -1.95 2.88 23.08
N ARG A 202 -1.15 1.81 22.99
CA ARG A 202 -0.40 1.27 24.15
C ARG A 202 0.69 2.24 24.66
N ALA A 203 1.22 3.08 23.80
CA ALA A 203 2.16 4.14 24.17
C ALA A 203 1.46 5.41 24.68
N GLY A 204 0.13 5.37 24.90
CA GLY A 204 -0.66 6.48 25.44
C GLY A 204 -1.14 7.50 24.43
N LEU A 205 -1.02 7.21 23.11
CA LEU A 205 -1.42 8.11 22.03
C LEU A 205 -2.49 7.48 21.14
N ALA A 206 -3.72 8.00 21.24
CA ALA A 206 -4.83 7.60 20.38
C ALA A 206 -4.76 8.38 19.04
N ILE A 207 -4.17 7.79 18.03
CA ILE A 207 -4.17 8.32 16.66
C ILE A 207 -5.05 7.40 15.81
N PRO A 208 -6.25 7.85 15.38
CA PRO A 208 -7.15 7.02 14.60
C PRO A 208 -6.52 6.56 13.28
N ARG A 209 -6.80 5.33 12.85
CA ARG A 209 -6.30 4.80 11.55
C ARG A 209 -6.71 5.64 10.36
N SER A 210 -7.86 6.34 10.41
CA SER A 210 -8.26 7.29 9.37
C SER A 210 -7.28 8.46 9.23
N THR A 211 -6.75 8.95 10.36
CA THR A 211 -5.69 9.97 10.38
C THR A 211 -4.39 9.42 9.81
N LEU A 212 -3.99 8.19 10.21
CA LEU A 212 -2.81 7.51 9.65
C LEU A 212 -2.95 7.30 8.14
N ALA A 213 -4.12 6.88 7.66
CA ALA A 213 -4.40 6.70 6.24
C ALA A 213 -4.30 8.04 5.47
N GLN A 214 -4.82 9.13 6.03
CA GLN A 214 -4.68 10.46 5.45
C GLN A 214 -3.21 10.89 5.36
N TRP A 215 -2.41 10.63 6.39
CA TRP A 215 -0.97 10.92 6.36
C TRP A 215 -0.25 10.13 5.27
N VAL A 216 -0.54 8.84 5.16
CA VAL A 216 0.01 7.98 4.09
C VAL A 216 -0.35 8.53 2.72
N GLY A 217 -1.62 8.88 2.46
CA GLY A 217 -2.05 9.45 1.19
C GLY A 217 -1.35 10.78 0.87
N THR A 218 -1.23 11.67 1.86
CA THR A 218 -0.53 12.96 1.66
C THR A 218 0.96 12.75 1.39
N CYS A 219 1.61 11.83 2.10
CA CYS A 219 3.01 11.49 1.86
C CYS A 219 3.21 10.89 0.46
N GLY A 220 2.31 9.99 0.02
CA GLY A 220 2.34 9.43 -1.34
C GLY A 220 2.31 10.52 -2.41
N ALA A 221 1.38 11.48 -2.29
CA ALA A 221 1.31 12.61 -3.22
C ALA A 221 2.59 13.49 -3.20
N ARG A 222 3.20 13.68 -2.03
CA ARG A 222 4.45 14.47 -1.89
C ARG A 222 5.68 13.72 -2.39
N LEU A 223 5.68 12.40 -2.37
CA LEU A 223 6.76 11.56 -2.87
C LEU A 223 6.66 11.28 -4.38
N GLN A 224 5.52 11.62 -5.03
CA GLN A 224 5.32 11.38 -6.46
C GLN A 224 6.48 11.88 -7.35
N PRO A 225 7.06 13.08 -7.15
CA PRO A 225 8.18 13.52 -7.99
C PRO A 225 9.41 12.59 -7.93
N LEU A 226 9.65 11.92 -6.81
CA LEU A 226 10.73 10.93 -6.69
C LEU A 226 10.41 9.65 -7.47
N VAL A 227 9.14 9.21 -7.43
CA VAL A 227 8.66 8.07 -8.21
C VAL A 227 8.75 8.36 -9.71
N ASP A 228 8.40 9.58 -10.14
CA ASP A 228 8.49 10.01 -11.54
C ASP A 228 9.96 10.07 -12.02
N ALA A 229 10.86 10.54 -11.17
CA ALA A 229 12.30 10.53 -11.45
C ALA A 229 12.84 9.10 -11.56
N LEU A 230 12.42 8.20 -10.64
CA LEU A 230 12.80 6.79 -10.68
C LEU A 230 12.23 6.09 -11.92
N LYS A 231 10.97 6.35 -12.28
CA LYS A 231 10.38 5.87 -13.54
C LYS A 231 11.22 6.31 -14.74
N THR A 232 11.60 7.59 -14.80
CA THR A 232 12.43 8.13 -15.87
C THR A 232 13.77 7.41 -15.97
N GLU A 233 14.40 7.11 -14.83
CA GLU A 233 15.68 6.38 -14.79
C GLU A 233 15.50 4.93 -15.26
N ILE A 234 14.47 4.23 -14.80
CA ILE A 234 14.20 2.83 -15.20
C ILE A 234 13.93 2.74 -16.71
N LEU A 235 13.18 3.67 -17.28
CA LEU A 235 12.90 3.70 -18.72
C LEU A 235 14.12 4.01 -19.61
N ARG A 236 15.28 4.31 -19.05
CA ARG A 236 16.55 4.40 -19.83
C ARG A 236 17.15 3.03 -20.14
N HIS A 237 16.77 2.01 -19.39
CA HIS A 237 17.31 0.66 -19.61
C HIS A 237 16.66 0.01 -20.84
N ARG A 238 17.44 -0.81 -21.53
CA ARG A 238 16.98 -1.52 -22.75
C ARG A 238 16.21 -2.80 -22.44
N VAL A 239 16.31 -3.31 -21.23
CA VAL A 239 15.63 -4.53 -20.79
C VAL A 239 14.90 -4.21 -19.49
N LEU A 240 13.60 -4.46 -19.50
CA LEU A 240 12.75 -4.33 -18.32
C LEU A 240 12.04 -5.65 -18.03
N HIS A 241 11.84 -5.92 -16.77
CA HIS A 241 10.89 -6.90 -16.27
C HIS A 241 9.58 -6.18 -15.94
N GLY A 242 8.45 -6.75 -16.34
CA GLY A 242 7.11 -6.28 -15.99
C GLY A 242 6.29 -7.41 -15.41
N ASP A 243 5.59 -7.13 -14.32
CA ASP A 243 4.66 -8.07 -13.67
C ASP A 243 3.55 -7.29 -12.97
N GLU A 244 2.39 -7.90 -12.76
CA GLU A 244 1.28 -7.28 -12.05
C GLU A 244 0.67 -8.22 -11.01
N THR A 245 0.48 -7.70 -9.81
CA THR A 245 -0.07 -8.43 -8.68
C THR A 245 -1.45 -7.86 -8.32
N PRO A 246 -2.49 -8.69 -8.15
CA PRO A 246 -3.79 -8.23 -7.69
C PRO A 246 -3.71 -7.76 -6.23
N VAL A 247 -4.33 -6.62 -5.94
CA VAL A 247 -4.46 -6.07 -4.59
C VAL A 247 -5.91 -5.73 -4.30
N ALA A 248 -6.36 -5.98 -3.08
CA ALA A 248 -7.70 -5.64 -2.66
C ALA A 248 -7.78 -4.15 -2.30
N MET A 249 -8.65 -3.41 -2.97
CA MET A 249 -8.89 -1.99 -2.72
C MET A 249 -10.28 -1.77 -2.13
N LEU A 250 -10.34 -0.97 -1.07
CA LEU A 250 -11.64 -0.54 -0.53
C LEU A 250 -12.30 0.43 -1.51
N LYS A 251 -13.53 0.12 -1.90
CA LYS A 251 -14.36 0.99 -2.74
C LYS A 251 -15.69 1.24 -2.01
N PRO A 252 -15.80 2.36 -1.27
CA PRO A 252 -17.00 2.66 -0.51
C PRO A 252 -18.27 2.57 -1.37
N GLY A 253 -19.33 1.95 -0.81
CA GLY A 253 -20.61 1.76 -1.48
C GLY A 253 -20.78 0.44 -2.24
N ASN A 254 -19.73 -0.40 -2.41
CA ASN A 254 -19.82 -1.66 -3.13
C ASN A 254 -20.10 -2.89 -2.25
N GLY A 255 -20.04 -2.77 -0.92
CA GLY A 255 -20.21 -3.89 0.03
C GLY A 255 -19.14 -5.00 -0.08
N LYS A 256 -18.14 -4.84 -0.96
CA LYS A 256 -17.01 -5.74 -1.17
C LYS A 256 -15.80 -4.98 -1.69
N THR A 257 -14.62 -5.54 -1.49
CA THR A 257 -13.37 -5.00 -2.05
C THR A 257 -13.40 -5.06 -3.59
N HIS A 258 -12.78 -4.06 -4.20
CA HIS A 258 -12.50 -4.03 -5.61
C HIS A 258 -11.11 -4.62 -5.87
N ARG A 259 -10.97 -5.49 -6.87
CA ARG A 259 -9.67 -6.02 -7.28
C ARG A 259 -8.96 -4.98 -8.13
N ALA A 260 -7.98 -4.31 -7.53
CA ALA A 260 -7.03 -3.43 -8.20
C ALA A 260 -5.72 -4.18 -8.47
N TYR A 261 -4.74 -3.55 -9.11
CA TYR A 261 -3.47 -4.16 -9.47
C TYR A 261 -2.31 -3.23 -9.17
N LEU A 262 -1.23 -3.82 -8.68
CA LEU A 262 0.05 -3.18 -8.52
C LEU A 262 0.98 -3.70 -9.62
N TRP A 263 1.33 -2.84 -10.55
CA TRP A 263 2.26 -3.13 -11.63
C TRP A 263 3.68 -2.83 -11.14
N ALA A 264 4.61 -3.72 -11.41
CA ALA A 264 6.01 -3.58 -11.03
C ALA A 264 6.89 -3.60 -12.26
N TYR A 265 7.79 -2.62 -12.36
CA TYR A 265 8.77 -2.54 -13.45
C TYR A 265 10.17 -2.43 -12.86
N ALA A 266 11.07 -3.30 -13.32
CA ALA A 266 12.45 -3.36 -12.85
C ALA A 266 13.41 -3.55 -14.02
N PRO A 267 14.63 -2.97 -13.99
CA PRO A 267 15.66 -3.27 -14.97
C PRO A 267 16.20 -4.68 -14.82
N GLY A 268 16.92 -5.16 -15.79
CA GLY A 268 17.53 -6.49 -15.77
C GLY A 268 18.49 -6.68 -14.58
N ALA A 269 18.64 -7.91 -14.13
CA ALA A 269 19.42 -8.25 -12.93
C ALA A 269 20.92 -7.86 -13.00
N PHE A 270 21.45 -7.58 -14.20
CA PHE A 270 22.85 -7.21 -14.43
C PHE A 270 23.03 -5.69 -14.67
N GLU A 271 21.96 -4.92 -14.57
CA GLU A 271 22.04 -3.46 -14.65
C GLU A 271 22.58 -2.86 -13.35
N ALA A 272 23.21 -1.68 -13.46
CA ALA A 272 23.75 -0.97 -12.30
C ALA A 272 22.64 -0.49 -11.35
N THR A 273 21.51 -0.04 -11.93
CA THR A 273 20.34 0.40 -11.17
C THR A 273 19.55 -0.81 -10.69
N ARG A 274 19.50 -1.00 -9.37
CA ARG A 274 18.70 -2.05 -8.73
C ARG A 274 17.53 -1.41 -8.02
N ALA A 275 16.47 -1.14 -8.77
CA ALA A 275 15.28 -0.50 -8.24
C ALA A 275 14.03 -1.06 -8.92
N VAL A 276 12.89 -0.90 -8.28
CA VAL A 276 11.57 -1.28 -8.80
C VAL A 276 10.68 -0.05 -8.72
N VAL A 277 9.98 0.27 -9.81
CA VAL A 277 8.89 1.25 -9.80
C VAL A 277 7.58 0.50 -9.75
N TYR A 278 6.72 0.93 -8.86
CA TYR A 278 5.36 0.42 -8.74
C TYR A 278 4.38 1.43 -9.31
N ASP A 279 3.40 0.94 -10.05
CA ASP A 279 2.28 1.71 -10.57
C ASP A 279 0.97 1.06 -10.12
N PHE A 280 0.17 1.79 -9.34
CA PHE A 280 -1.11 1.30 -8.84
C PHE A 280 -2.22 1.65 -9.80
N CYS A 281 -3.00 0.65 -10.23
CA CYS A 281 -4.11 0.82 -11.16
C CYS A 281 -5.38 0.11 -10.67
N GLU A 282 -6.54 0.72 -10.87
CA GLU A 282 -7.82 0.15 -10.46
C GLU A 282 -8.23 -1.10 -11.28
N SER A 283 -7.52 -1.42 -12.37
CA SER A 283 -7.83 -2.56 -13.23
C SER A 283 -6.57 -3.21 -13.79
N ARG A 284 -6.71 -4.42 -14.35
CA ARG A 284 -5.66 -5.13 -15.10
C ARG A 284 -5.60 -4.72 -16.58
N ALA A 285 -6.24 -3.64 -17.01
CA ALA A 285 -6.30 -3.27 -18.42
C ALA A 285 -4.91 -2.97 -18.99
N GLY A 286 -4.61 -3.47 -20.19
CA GLY A 286 -3.30 -3.28 -20.84
C GLY A 286 -2.97 -1.81 -21.19
N GLU A 287 -3.95 -0.90 -21.10
CA GLU A 287 -3.72 0.54 -21.23
C GLU A 287 -2.79 1.08 -20.15
N HIS A 288 -2.80 0.50 -18.95
CA HIS A 288 -1.92 0.91 -17.86
C HIS A 288 -0.45 0.64 -18.21
N ALA A 289 -0.15 -0.57 -18.71
CA ALA A 289 1.20 -0.90 -19.19
C ALA A 289 1.65 0.04 -20.32
N ARG A 290 0.76 0.33 -21.29
CA ARG A 290 1.08 1.28 -22.37
C ARG A 290 1.29 2.70 -21.87
N ALA A 291 0.47 3.17 -20.95
CA ALA A 291 0.63 4.51 -20.34
C ALA A 291 1.93 4.61 -19.53
N PHE A 292 2.32 3.53 -18.84
CA PHE A 292 3.58 3.50 -18.12
C PHE A 292 4.78 3.53 -19.07
N LEU A 293 4.82 2.64 -20.06
CA LEU A 293 5.93 2.50 -20.99
C LEU A 293 6.05 3.69 -21.96
N GLY A 294 4.92 4.28 -22.38
CA GLY A 294 4.91 5.41 -23.32
C GLY A 294 5.67 5.07 -24.60
N ASP A 295 6.63 5.93 -24.95
CA ASP A 295 7.49 5.76 -26.13
C ASP A 295 8.72 4.87 -25.91
N TRP A 296 8.81 4.19 -24.76
CA TRP A 296 9.93 3.30 -24.48
C TRP A 296 10.00 2.16 -25.50
N ARG A 297 11.22 1.86 -25.96
CA ARG A 297 11.53 0.77 -26.88
C ARG A 297 12.66 -0.06 -26.31
N GLY A 298 12.38 -1.32 -26.10
CA GLY A 298 13.35 -2.26 -25.55
C GLY A 298 12.75 -3.66 -25.45
N SER A 299 13.38 -4.54 -24.70
CA SER A 299 12.88 -5.91 -24.45
C SER A 299 12.16 -5.95 -23.12
N LEU A 300 10.87 -6.26 -23.13
CA LEU A 300 10.05 -6.45 -21.92
C LEU A 300 9.96 -7.94 -21.60
N ILE A 301 10.48 -8.32 -20.43
CA ILE A 301 10.38 -9.67 -19.90
C ILE A 301 9.12 -9.71 -19.03
N CYS A 302 8.09 -10.43 -19.47
CA CYS A 302 6.81 -10.54 -18.77
C CYS A 302 6.23 -11.94 -18.93
N ASP A 303 5.07 -12.19 -18.28
CA ASP A 303 4.27 -13.36 -18.54
C ASP A 303 3.51 -13.26 -19.89
N ASP A 304 2.67 -14.26 -20.21
CA ASP A 304 1.85 -14.26 -21.43
C ASP A 304 0.54 -13.48 -21.28
N TYR A 305 0.49 -12.48 -20.42
CA TYR A 305 -0.73 -11.70 -20.24
C TYR A 305 -1.05 -10.86 -21.48
N ALA A 306 -2.29 -10.99 -21.97
CA ALA A 306 -2.76 -10.34 -23.19
C ALA A 306 -2.67 -8.81 -23.15
N GLY A 307 -2.66 -8.19 -21.98
CA GLY A 307 -2.55 -6.75 -21.81
C GLY A 307 -1.23 -6.14 -22.32
N TYR A 308 -0.16 -6.93 -22.42
CA TYR A 308 1.12 -6.48 -22.98
C TYR A 308 1.18 -6.54 -24.51
N LYS A 309 0.32 -7.35 -25.17
CA LYS A 309 0.42 -7.65 -26.61
C LYS A 309 0.35 -6.39 -27.48
N ALA A 310 -0.47 -5.41 -27.10
CA ALA A 310 -0.55 -4.15 -27.84
C ALA A 310 0.77 -3.32 -27.81
N SER A 311 1.56 -3.44 -26.74
CA SER A 311 2.88 -2.78 -26.64
C SER A 311 3.89 -3.38 -27.63
N PHE A 312 3.80 -4.70 -27.88
CA PHE A 312 4.69 -5.39 -28.81
C PHE A 312 4.42 -4.98 -30.24
N SER A 313 3.16 -4.76 -30.64
CA SER A 313 2.81 -4.20 -31.95
C SER A 313 3.30 -2.76 -32.14
N GLN A 314 3.63 -2.05 -31.06
CA GLN A 314 4.13 -0.68 -31.07
C GLN A 314 5.67 -0.58 -30.99
N GLY A 315 6.39 -1.69 -31.09
CA GLY A 315 7.85 -1.74 -31.19
C GLY A 315 8.58 -2.12 -29.89
N VAL A 316 7.87 -2.57 -28.85
CA VAL A 316 8.47 -3.25 -27.72
C VAL A 316 8.76 -4.70 -28.11
N THR A 317 9.95 -5.21 -27.79
CA THR A 317 10.31 -6.61 -28.04
C THR A 317 9.77 -7.49 -26.90
N GLU A 318 8.98 -8.50 -27.24
CA GLU A 318 8.49 -9.47 -26.26
C GLU A 318 9.60 -10.45 -25.84
N ALA A 319 9.72 -10.69 -24.55
CA ALA A 319 10.55 -11.75 -23.98
C ALA A 319 9.76 -12.50 -22.90
N GLY A 320 9.57 -13.81 -23.09
CA GLY A 320 8.83 -14.64 -22.13
C GLY A 320 9.59 -14.86 -20.83
N CYS A 321 8.92 -14.71 -19.71
CA CYS A 321 9.51 -14.97 -18.40
C CYS A 321 9.57 -16.49 -18.12
N LEU A 322 10.79 -17.05 -18.09
CA LEU A 322 11.00 -18.47 -17.78
C LEU A 322 10.55 -18.86 -16.36
N ALA A 323 10.56 -17.93 -15.42
CA ALA A 323 10.07 -18.20 -14.06
C ALA A 323 8.57 -18.47 -14.05
N HIS A 324 7.79 -17.69 -14.79
CA HIS A 324 6.33 -17.91 -14.97
C HIS A 324 6.04 -19.22 -15.70
N ALA A 325 6.77 -19.51 -16.78
CA ALA A 325 6.65 -20.79 -17.47
C ALA A 325 6.94 -21.97 -16.56
N ARG A 326 8.06 -21.92 -15.81
CA ARG A 326 8.43 -22.94 -14.83
C ARG A 326 7.37 -23.12 -13.74
N ARG A 327 6.76 -22.03 -13.24
CA ARG A 327 5.73 -22.09 -12.19
C ARG A 327 4.52 -22.90 -12.64
N LYS A 328 4.07 -22.74 -13.89
CA LYS A 328 2.95 -23.53 -14.43
C LYS A 328 3.22 -25.02 -14.38
N PHE A 329 4.43 -25.46 -14.75
CA PHE A 329 4.82 -26.88 -14.64
C PHE A 329 4.96 -27.33 -13.17
N PHE A 330 5.47 -26.44 -12.31
CA PHE A 330 5.58 -26.76 -10.88
C PHE A 330 4.20 -26.99 -10.25
N ASP A 331 3.24 -26.13 -10.53
CA ASP A 331 1.88 -26.24 -10.00
C ASP A 331 1.20 -27.52 -10.53
N LEU A 332 1.38 -27.83 -11.81
CA LEU A 332 0.90 -29.08 -12.40
C LEU A 332 1.53 -30.32 -11.73
N HIS A 333 2.84 -30.30 -11.50
CA HIS A 333 3.53 -31.41 -10.81
C HIS A 333 3.07 -31.53 -9.34
N ALA A 334 2.89 -30.41 -8.66
CA ALA A 334 2.40 -30.40 -7.27
C ALA A 334 0.98 -30.97 -7.16
N ALA A 335 0.11 -30.67 -8.13
CA ALA A 335 -1.29 -31.11 -8.13
C ALA A 335 -1.45 -32.61 -8.42
N ASN A 336 -0.75 -33.17 -9.41
CA ASN A 336 -1.02 -34.53 -9.92
C ASN A 336 0.23 -35.37 -10.18
N LYS A 337 1.43 -34.91 -9.79
CA LYS A 337 2.71 -35.63 -10.04
C LYS A 337 2.95 -35.97 -11.51
N SER A 338 2.53 -35.08 -12.42
CA SER A 338 2.66 -35.25 -13.86
C SER A 338 4.11 -35.51 -14.28
N GLN A 339 4.35 -36.61 -15.01
CA GLN A 339 5.66 -36.93 -15.60
C GLN A 339 6.09 -35.90 -16.66
N ILE A 340 5.12 -35.31 -17.39
CA ILE A 340 5.37 -34.23 -18.33
C ILE A 340 5.94 -33.01 -17.59
N ALA A 341 5.31 -32.64 -16.46
CA ALA A 341 5.79 -31.54 -15.66
C ALA A 341 7.14 -31.80 -15.02
N GLU A 342 7.38 -33.01 -14.52
CA GLU A 342 8.66 -33.44 -13.96
C GLU A 342 9.81 -33.30 -14.99
N PHE A 343 9.62 -33.81 -16.20
CA PHE A 343 10.59 -33.67 -17.27
C PHE A 343 10.90 -32.21 -17.60
N ALA A 344 9.85 -31.36 -17.77
CA ALA A 344 10.03 -29.94 -18.05
C ALA A 344 10.80 -29.23 -16.91
N LEU A 345 10.45 -29.52 -15.65
CA LEU A 345 11.13 -28.95 -14.48
C LEU A 345 12.61 -29.34 -14.43
N ALA A 346 12.97 -30.55 -14.80
CA ALA A 346 14.37 -31.00 -14.90
C ALA A 346 15.15 -30.19 -15.96
N GLN A 347 14.53 -29.89 -17.12
CA GLN A 347 15.18 -29.04 -18.14
C GLN A 347 15.36 -27.60 -17.64
N PHE A 348 14.34 -27.00 -17.01
CA PHE A 348 14.46 -25.68 -16.41
C PHE A 348 15.57 -25.65 -15.34
N ALA A 349 15.70 -26.69 -14.51
CA ALA A 349 16.76 -26.77 -13.50
C ALA A 349 18.15 -26.69 -14.12
N ARG A 350 18.40 -27.41 -15.23
CA ARG A 350 19.67 -27.34 -15.99
C ARG A 350 19.95 -25.93 -16.51
N VAL A 351 18.95 -25.24 -17.07
CA VAL A 351 19.15 -23.86 -17.54
C VAL A 351 19.49 -22.93 -16.37
N TYR A 352 18.80 -23.06 -15.22
CA TYR A 352 19.12 -22.25 -14.04
C TYR A 352 20.49 -22.58 -13.43
N GLU A 353 20.97 -23.80 -13.57
CA GLU A 353 22.32 -24.17 -13.13
C GLU A 353 23.37 -23.41 -13.95
N ILE A 354 23.24 -23.44 -15.29
CA ILE A 354 24.11 -22.65 -16.20
C ILE A 354 24.06 -21.15 -15.82
N GLU A 355 22.87 -20.58 -15.55
CA GLU A 355 22.74 -19.18 -15.16
C GLU A 355 23.46 -18.85 -13.85
N ARG A 356 23.47 -19.76 -12.86
CA ARG A 356 24.26 -19.60 -11.63
C ARG A 356 25.75 -19.57 -11.87
N GLU A 357 26.24 -20.42 -12.77
CA GLU A 357 27.68 -20.52 -13.10
C GLU A 357 28.17 -19.24 -13.83
N VAL A 358 27.33 -18.62 -14.63
CA VAL A 358 27.72 -17.46 -15.45
C VAL A 358 27.51 -16.10 -14.78
N GLN A 359 27.03 -16.04 -13.55
CA GLN A 359 26.69 -14.78 -12.85
C GLN A 359 27.87 -13.79 -12.81
N ALA A 360 29.09 -14.29 -12.59
CA ALA A 360 30.30 -13.48 -12.47
C ALA A 360 30.94 -13.12 -13.81
N LEU A 361 30.45 -13.67 -14.93
CA LEU A 361 31.01 -13.43 -16.26
C LEU A 361 30.56 -12.10 -16.84
N THR A 362 31.35 -11.60 -17.80
CA THR A 362 30.95 -10.40 -18.59
C THR A 362 29.74 -10.71 -19.51
N ALA A 363 29.02 -9.70 -19.96
CA ALA A 363 27.85 -9.88 -20.82
C ALA A 363 28.18 -10.67 -22.13
N PRO A 364 29.28 -10.42 -22.86
CA PRO A 364 29.67 -11.25 -24.01
C PRO A 364 29.95 -12.70 -23.66
N GLN A 365 30.65 -12.96 -22.54
CA GLN A 365 30.94 -14.32 -22.08
C GLN A 365 29.66 -15.06 -21.68
N ARG A 366 28.74 -14.40 -20.96
CA ARG A 366 27.43 -14.98 -20.66
C ARG A 366 26.65 -15.33 -21.92
N LEU A 367 26.65 -14.44 -22.91
CA LEU A 367 25.99 -14.70 -24.19
C LEU A 367 26.56 -15.95 -24.85
N GLN A 368 27.90 -16.08 -24.92
CA GLN A 368 28.56 -17.25 -25.51
C GLN A 368 28.17 -18.55 -24.79
N VAL A 369 28.22 -18.59 -23.48
CA VAL A 369 27.82 -19.77 -22.70
C VAL A 369 26.33 -20.11 -22.89
N ARG A 370 25.44 -19.11 -22.90
CA ARG A 370 24.00 -19.32 -23.17
C ARG A 370 23.75 -19.89 -24.54
N GLN A 371 24.46 -19.41 -25.58
CA GLN A 371 24.33 -19.94 -26.93
C GLN A 371 24.83 -21.38 -27.05
N GLN A 372 25.89 -21.73 -26.32
CA GLN A 372 26.49 -23.07 -26.37
C GLN A 372 25.76 -24.09 -25.53
N HIS A 373 25.23 -23.70 -24.37
CA HIS A 373 24.69 -24.62 -23.37
C HIS A 373 23.19 -24.47 -23.10
N SER A 374 22.71 -23.24 -22.91
CA SER A 374 21.27 -23.03 -22.57
C SER A 374 20.36 -23.14 -23.77
N ARG A 375 20.78 -22.60 -24.92
CA ARG A 375 19.97 -22.62 -26.16
C ARG A 375 19.64 -24.02 -26.65
N PRO A 376 20.57 -24.98 -26.72
CA PRO A 376 20.23 -26.36 -27.13
C PRO A 376 19.21 -27.04 -26.21
N ILE A 377 19.29 -26.76 -24.89
CA ILE A 377 18.33 -27.30 -23.91
C ILE A 377 16.93 -26.70 -24.16
N LEU A 378 16.85 -25.38 -24.39
CA LEU A 378 15.59 -24.70 -24.64
C LEU A 378 14.98 -25.10 -26.00
N ASP A 379 15.79 -25.24 -27.04
CA ASP A 379 15.34 -25.70 -28.35
C ASP A 379 14.78 -27.15 -28.29
N ALA A 380 15.48 -28.04 -27.60
CA ALA A 380 15.02 -29.40 -27.37
C ALA A 380 13.73 -29.45 -26.51
N LEU A 381 13.66 -28.65 -25.45
CA LEU A 381 12.46 -28.53 -24.61
C LEU A 381 11.27 -28.02 -25.43
N HIS A 382 11.49 -27.00 -26.26
CA HIS A 382 10.41 -26.47 -27.13
C HIS A 382 9.89 -27.55 -28.10
N GLN A 383 10.77 -28.24 -28.80
CA GLN A 383 10.39 -29.32 -29.70
C GLN A 383 9.62 -30.41 -28.95
N TRP A 384 10.08 -30.80 -27.80
CA TRP A 384 9.42 -31.80 -26.96
C TRP A 384 8.02 -31.30 -26.50
N MET A 385 7.86 -30.03 -26.08
CA MET A 385 6.56 -29.48 -25.72
C MET A 385 5.58 -29.48 -26.90
N VAL A 386 6.03 -29.18 -28.11
CA VAL A 386 5.20 -29.23 -29.32
C VAL A 386 4.66 -30.65 -29.52
N LEU A 387 5.49 -31.69 -29.35
CA LEU A 387 5.07 -33.09 -29.43
C LEU A 387 4.09 -33.47 -28.31
N GLN A 388 4.33 -33.05 -27.08
CA GLN A 388 3.44 -33.33 -25.96
C GLN A 388 2.06 -32.66 -26.14
N ARG A 389 2.03 -31.45 -26.68
CA ARG A 389 0.78 -30.74 -26.96
C ARG A 389 -0.17 -31.49 -27.91
N GLN A 390 0.40 -32.33 -28.81
CA GLN A 390 -0.41 -33.16 -29.72
C GLN A 390 -1.02 -34.39 -29.00
N GLN A 391 -0.48 -34.78 -27.85
CA GLN A 391 -0.87 -35.95 -27.08
C GLN A 391 -1.82 -35.66 -25.93
N VAL A 392 -1.94 -34.36 -25.51
CA VAL A 392 -2.80 -33.95 -24.41
C VAL A 392 -4.11 -33.36 -24.95
N ALA A 393 -5.19 -33.50 -24.17
CA ALA A 393 -6.47 -32.91 -24.52
C ALA A 393 -6.37 -31.38 -24.61
N GLY A 394 -7.10 -30.75 -25.54
CA GLY A 394 -7.02 -29.31 -25.79
C GLY A 394 -7.35 -28.41 -24.60
N ASN A 395 -8.01 -28.95 -23.54
CA ASN A 395 -8.36 -28.29 -22.30
C ASN A 395 -7.43 -28.70 -21.12
N SER A 396 -6.34 -29.40 -21.41
CA SER A 396 -5.39 -29.77 -20.39
C SER A 396 -4.57 -28.55 -19.94
N ALA A 397 -4.33 -28.44 -18.63
CA ALA A 397 -3.56 -27.35 -18.03
C ALA A 397 -2.10 -27.33 -18.50
#